data_6f093e0594ed344103850824db2bfa10
#
_entry.id   6f093e0594ed344103850824db2bfa10
#
_cell.length_a   1.000
_cell.length_b   1.000
_cell.length_c   1.000
_cell.angle_alpha   90.00
_cell.angle_beta   90.00
_cell.angle_gamma   90.00
#
_symmetry.space_group_name_H-M   'P 1'
#
loop_
_entity.id
_entity.type
_entity.pdbx_description
1 polymer ?
#
loop_
_entity_poly.entity_id
_entity_poly.type
_entity_poly.pdbx_seq_one_letter_code
_entity_poly.pdbx_strand_id
1 'polypeptide(L)'
;MPGLFLAHGVTSVRDTGGPIDLVVKMKDLSLMDPIYNPTVYIAGPLIDGTPNVYNNSSPSFPLLSIENNDIIDIESNVLGIVDREVDLLKAYEMLTENQFLAIMRIAKKANLKVTGHIPLSMTLFSAIDSGLNGIEHLRNFALSIASNSDELYRERIELLKNPDDLPGSDLRSLIHSKQRMKALDSIDYDKFEEASNLLASKNVWQTPTLFLYRNSAQKIFKDLSSNSFILFNSE
;
A
#
# COMPACT_ATOMS: atom_id res chain seq x y z
N MET A 1 8.94 -6.93 -21.60
CA MET A 1 7.72 -6.44 -20.96
C MET A 1 7.64 -4.93 -20.74
N PRO A 2 8.67 -4.19 -20.31
CA PRO A 2 8.53 -2.73 -20.15
C PRO A 2 8.06 -2.00 -21.42
N GLY A 3 8.50 -2.39 -22.61
CA GLY A 3 8.08 -1.79 -23.87
C GLY A 3 6.57 -1.86 -24.16
N LEU A 4 5.84 -2.79 -23.54
CA LEU A 4 4.38 -2.86 -23.67
C LEU A 4 3.70 -1.62 -23.05
N PHE A 5 4.24 -1.09 -21.97
CA PHE A 5 3.73 0.15 -21.37
C PHE A 5 3.85 1.33 -22.33
N LEU A 6 5.01 1.47 -23.00
CA LEU A 6 5.23 2.53 -23.98
C LEU A 6 4.28 2.40 -25.19
N ALA A 7 4.04 1.19 -25.66
CA ALA A 7 3.10 0.94 -26.77
C ALA A 7 1.67 1.40 -26.44
N HIS A 8 1.33 1.51 -25.17
CA HIS A 8 0.06 2.04 -24.66
C HIS A 8 0.15 3.48 -24.16
N GLY A 9 1.23 4.20 -24.45
CA GLY A 9 1.43 5.61 -24.08
C GLY A 9 1.85 5.82 -22.61
N VAL A 10 2.21 4.76 -21.89
CA VAL A 10 2.68 4.86 -20.48
C VAL A 10 4.19 5.05 -20.48
N THR A 11 4.64 6.27 -20.23
CA THR A 11 6.07 6.65 -20.29
C THR A 11 6.81 6.50 -18.95
N SER A 12 6.09 6.32 -17.86
CA SER A 12 6.68 6.10 -16.53
C SER A 12 5.82 5.12 -15.73
N VAL A 13 6.49 4.26 -14.97
CA VAL A 13 5.84 3.31 -14.07
C VAL A 13 6.51 3.36 -12.71
N ARG A 14 5.76 3.01 -11.67
CA ARG A 14 6.24 2.92 -10.31
C ARG A 14 5.94 1.54 -9.75
N ASP A 15 7.00 0.80 -9.36
CA ASP A 15 6.86 -0.39 -8.53
C ASP A 15 6.49 0.03 -7.11
N THR A 16 5.60 -0.71 -6.48
CA THR A 16 5.16 -0.48 -5.12
C THR A 16 5.03 -1.79 -4.33
N GLY A 17 5.92 -2.74 -4.54
CA GLY A 17 5.91 -4.00 -3.78
C GLY A 17 6.49 -5.18 -4.55
N GLY A 18 7.67 -5.06 -5.13
CA GLY A 18 8.35 -6.15 -5.83
C GLY A 18 9.58 -6.68 -5.08
N PRO A 19 10.03 -7.92 -5.38
CA PRO A 19 11.31 -8.42 -4.90
C PRO A 19 12.45 -7.49 -5.32
N ILE A 20 13.31 -7.09 -4.37
CA ILE A 20 14.29 -6.01 -4.59
C ILE A 20 15.21 -6.25 -5.79
N ASP A 21 15.76 -7.45 -5.94
CA ASP A 21 16.67 -7.76 -7.05
C ASP A 21 15.98 -7.70 -8.41
N LEU A 22 14.70 -8.07 -8.46
CA LEU A 22 13.91 -8.01 -9.69
C LEU A 22 13.64 -6.57 -10.09
N VAL A 23 13.18 -5.74 -9.15
CA VAL A 23 12.81 -4.35 -9.47
C VAL A 23 14.03 -3.49 -9.77
N VAL A 24 15.17 -3.70 -9.09
CA VAL A 24 16.45 -3.08 -9.42
C VAL A 24 16.86 -3.44 -10.86
N LYS A 25 16.84 -4.72 -11.21
CA LYS A 25 17.15 -5.15 -12.58
C LYS A 25 16.21 -4.54 -13.62
N MET A 26 14.92 -4.38 -13.29
CA MET A 26 13.97 -3.71 -14.20
C MET A 26 14.29 -2.23 -14.39
N LYS A 27 14.70 -1.53 -13.33
CA LYS A 27 15.17 -0.14 -13.37
C LYS A 27 16.43 -0.01 -14.24
N ASP A 28 17.41 -0.88 -14.02
CA ASP A 28 18.66 -0.89 -14.81
C ASP A 28 18.38 -1.12 -16.29
N LEU A 29 17.56 -2.10 -16.65
CA LEU A 29 17.18 -2.37 -18.04
C LEU A 29 16.45 -1.16 -18.68
N SER A 30 15.64 -0.46 -17.92
CA SER A 30 14.98 0.77 -18.37
C SER A 30 15.99 1.88 -18.66
N LEU A 31 17.00 2.05 -17.81
CA LEU A 31 18.06 3.05 -17.98
C LEU A 31 19.00 2.72 -19.15
N MET A 32 19.24 1.43 -19.41
CA MET A 32 20.10 0.98 -20.52
C MET A 32 19.48 1.26 -21.89
N ASP A 33 18.16 1.23 -22.00
CA ASP A 33 17.44 1.43 -23.27
C ASP A 33 16.17 2.28 -23.08
N PRO A 34 16.33 3.59 -22.81
CA PRO A 34 15.21 4.48 -22.46
C PRO A 34 14.27 4.79 -23.66
N ILE A 35 14.68 4.46 -24.89
CA ILE A 35 13.82 4.67 -26.08
C ILE A 35 12.70 3.63 -26.13
N TYR A 36 12.99 2.40 -25.69
CA TYR A 36 12.04 1.28 -25.76
C TYR A 36 11.44 0.88 -24.41
N ASN A 37 11.82 1.57 -23.34
CA ASN A 37 11.32 1.29 -22.00
C ASN A 37 10.80 2.54 -21.30
N PRO A 38 9.73 2.43 -20.48
CA PRO A 38 9.30 3.53 -19.61
C PRO A 38 10.33 3.79 -18.52
N THR A 39 10.35 4.99 -17.98
CA THR A 39 11.08 5.25 -16.74
C THR A 39 10.49 4.40 -15.62
N VAL A 40 11.34 3.66 -14.90
CA VAL A 40 10.91 2.77 -13.80
C VAL A 40 11.39 3.34 -12.46
N TYR A 41 10.44 3.70 -11.60
CA TYR A 41 10.68 4.05 -10.20
C TYR A 41 10.39 2.84 -9.32
N ILE A 42 11.24 2.58 -8.33
CA ILE A 42 11.15 1.36 -7.52
C ILE A 42 11.05 1.66 -6.02
N ALA A 43 10.20 0.92 -5.33
CA ALA A 43 10.14 0.86 -3.86
C ALA A 43 10.80 -0.38 -3.29
N GLY A 44 10.85 -1.47 -4.06
CA GLY A 44 11.22 -2.78 -3.53
C GLY A 44 10.10 -3.41 -2.69
N PRO A 45 10.43 -4.29 -1.74
CA PRO A 45 9.43 -5.04 -0.99
C PRO A 45 8.58 -4.13 -0.09
N LEU A 46 7.37 -4.60 0.20
CA LEU A 46 6.51 -3.99 1.21
C LEU A 46 7.20 -4.12 2.59
N ILE A 47 7.30 -3.02 3.31
CA ILE A 47 7.83 -3.02 4.68
C ILE A 47 6.63 -3.25 5.60
N ASP A 48 6.53 -4.45 6.18
CA ASP A 48 5.37 -4.85 6.99
C ASP A 48 5.80 -5.29 8.40
N GLY A 49 4.86 -5.29 9.33
CA GLY A 49 5.07 -5.81 10.68
C GLY A 49 4.81 -7.32 10.76
N THR A 50 4.77 -7.86 11.97
CA THR A 50 4.47 -9.26 12.27
C THR A 50 3.04 -9.39 12.82
N PRO A 51 2.26 -10.38 12.33
CA PRO A 51 2.51 -11.26 11.18
C PRO A 51 2.30 -10.52 9.85
N ASN A 52 3.24 -10.64 8.91
CA ASN A 52 3.15 -9.92 7.63
C ASN A 52 2.07 -10.50 6.69
N VAL A 53 1.53 -9.65 5.81
CA VAL A 53 0.42 -10.03 4.94
C VAL A 53 0.87 -10.85 3.73
N TYR A 54 1.93 -10.43 3.03
CA TYR A 54 2.42 -11.07 1.81
C TYR A 54 3.64 -11.95 2.09
N ASN A 55 3.39 -13.13 2.65
CA ASN A 55 4.39 -14.04 3.22
C ASN A 55 4.50 -15.39 2.50
N ASN A 56 4.00 -15.50 1.27
CA ASN A 56 3.94 -16.74 0.48
C ASN A 56 2.99 -17.82 1.06
N SER A 57 2.00 -17.44 1.85
CA SER A 57 1.02 -18.36 2.41
C SER A 57 0.06 -18.95 1.37
N SER A 58 -0.13 -18.26 0.25
CA SER A 58 -0.95 -18.74 -0.87
C SER A 58 -0.61 -18.00 -2.18
N PRO A 59 -1.07 -18.48 -3.34
CA PRO A 59 -0.89 -17.75 -4.61
C PRO A 59 -1.45 -16.31 -4.60
N SER A 60 -2.45 -16.03 -3.76
CA SER A 60 -3.00 -14.68 -3.59
C SER A 60 -2.14 -13.78 -2.72
N PHE A 61 -1.22 -14.35 -1.94
CA PHE A 61 -0.30 -13.66 -1.04
C PHE A 61 1.15 -14.12 -1.28
N PRO A 62 1.70 -13.85 -2.48
CA PRO A 62 3.10 -14.20 -2.78
C PRO A 62 4.06 -13.45 -1.85
N LEU A 63 5.32 -13.87 -1.81
CA LEU A 63 6.34 -13.20 -0.99
C LEU A 63 6.71 -11.84 -1.61
N LEU A 64 6.04 -10.79 -1.15
CA LEU A 64 6.26 -9.40 -1.58
C LEU A 64 6.65 -8.48 -0.43
N SER A 65 6.57 -8.95 0.83
CA SER A 65 6.91 -8.13 1.99
C SER A 65 8.10 -8.66 2.77
N ILE A 66 8.79 -7.73 3.44
CA ILE A 66 9.75 -8.04 4.49
C ILE A 66 9.02 -7.90 5.83
N GLU A 67 9.04 -8.98 6.61
CA GLU A 67 8.50 -9.01 7.96
C GLU A 67 9.48 -8.41 8.96
N ASN A 68 8.94 -7.63 9.90
CA ASN A 68 9.72 -6.96 10.91
C ASN A 68 9.07 -7.19 12.29
N ASN A 69 9.78 -7.86 13.19
CA ASN A 69 9.27 -8.18 14.52
C ASN A 69 9.36 -6.97 15.46
N ASP A 70 10.41 -6.18 15.30
CA ASP A 70 10.70 -5.03 16.15
C ASP A 70 11.32 -3.85 15.37
N ILE A 71 11.78 -2.85 16.11
CA ILE A 71 12.41 -1.65 15.54
C ILE A 71 13.82 -1.97 14.99
N ILE A 72 14.52 -2.95 15.54
CA ILE A 72 15.86 -3.33 15.09
C ILE A 72 15.78 -3.95 13.71
N ASP A 73 14.79 -4.83 13.50
CA ASP A 73 14.49 -5.40 12.19
C ASP A 73 14.17 -4.29 11.16
N ILE A 74 13.31 -3.33 11.55
CA ILE A 74 12.98 -2.18 10.70
C ILE A 74 14.23 -1.39 10.32
N GLU A 75 15.08 -1.05 11.27
CA GLU A 75 16.28 -0.27 11.00
C GLU A 75 17.22 -1.01 10.06
N SER A 76 17.46 -2.29 10.29
CA SER A 76 18.31 -3.12 9.45
C SER A 76 17.74 -3.28 8.04
N ASN A 77 16.48 -3.70 7.93
CA ASN A 77 15.86 -4.03 6.65
C ASN A 77 15.64 -2.78 5.79
N VAL A 78 15.17 -1.67 6.38
CA VAL A 78 14.94 -0.43 5.64
C VAL A 78 16.25 0.19 5.16
N LEU A 79 17.31 0.16 5.96
CA LEU A 79 18.64 0.60 5.50
C LEU A 79 19.14 -0.29 4.35
N GLY A 80 18.97 -1.61 4.43
CA GLY A 80 19.29 -2.51 3.34
C GLY A 80 18.51 -2.23 2.04
N ILE A 81 17.23 -1.78 2.13
CA ILE A 81 16.46 -1.34 0.97
C ILE A 81 17.02 -0.01 0.43
N VAL A 82 17.33 0.95 1.31
CA VAL A 82 17.90 2.26 0.93
C VAL A 82 19.25 2.09 0.19
N ASP A 83 20.10 1.18 0.65
CA ASP A 83 21.41 0.88 0.03
C ASP A 83 21.28 0.32 -1.41
N ARG A 84 20.06 -0.12 -1.80
CA ARG A 84 19.77 -0.58 -3.16
C ARG A 84 19.28 0.56 -4.08
N GLU A 85 19.43 1.82 -3.67
CA GLU A 85 19.13 3.01 -4.46
C GLU A 85 17.68 3.05 -4.97
N VAL A 86 16.72 2.68 -4.09
CA VAL A 86 15.29 2.78 -4.36
C VAL A 86 14.86 4.25 -4.45
N ASP A 87 13.77 4.51 -5.16
CA ASP A 87 13.25 5.87 -5.37
C ASP A 87 12.25 6.31 -4.27
N LEU A 88 11.68 5.34 -3.56
CA LEU A 88 10.73 5.55 -2.48
C LEU A 88 10.68 4.30 -1.57
N LEU A 89 10.00 4.41 -0.44
CA LEU A 89 9.70 3.29 0.45
C LEU A 89 8.21 3.01 0.49
N LYS A 90 7.81 1.75 0.72
CA LYS A 90 6.41 1.33 0.83
C LYS A 90 6.10 0.75 2.20
N ALA A 91 5.43 1.51 3.06
CA ALA A 91 4.90 1.04 4.34
C ALA A 91 3.62 0.21 4.16
N TYR A 92 3.42 -0.80 5.03
CA TYR A 92 2.27 -1.68 4.91
C TYR A 92 1.46 -1.81 6.21
N GLU A 93 0.41 -2.68 6.20
CA GLU A 93 -0.71 -2.60 7.15
C GLU A 93 -0.41 -3.11 8.56
N MET A 94 0.50 -4.08 8.74
CA MET A 94 0.74 -4.72 10.04
C MET A 94 1.80 -4.02 10.90
N LEU A 95 2.34 -2.91 10.42
CA LEU A 95 3.30 -2.11 11.19
C LEU A 95 2.67 -1.58 12.49
N THR A 96 3.44 -1.62 13.58
CA THR A 96 3.15 -0.82 14.76
C THR A 96 3.47 0.66 14.50
N GLU A 97 2.88 1.55 15.29
CA GLU A 97 3.19 2.98 15.21
C GLU A 97 4.69 3.26 15.35
N ASN A 98 5.36 2.63 16.32
CA ASN A 98 6.80 2.81 16.52
C ASN A 98 7.64 2.35 15.33
N GLN A 99 7.27 1.25 14.70
CA GLN A 99 7.91 0.76 13.47
C GLN A 99 7.71 1.74 12.32
N PHE A 100 6.49 2.25 12.15
CA PHE A 100 6.20 3.26 11.12
C PHE A 100 7.01 4.54 11.33
N LEU A 101 7.07 5.06 12.55
CA LEU A 101 7.88 6.23 12.89
C LEU A 101 9.39 6.00 12.63
N ALA A 102 9.89 4.79 12.84
CA ALA A 102 11.27 4.43 12.51
C ALA A 102 11.51 4.49 10.99
N ILE A 103 10.59 3.94 10.18
CA ILE A 103 10.64 4.06 8.71
C ILE A 103 10.67 5.52 8.28
N MET A 104 9.78 6.35 8.82
CA MET A 104 9.71 7.78 8.48
C MET A 104 11.00 8.53 8.81
N ARG A 105 11.64 8.19 9.95
CA ARG A 105 12.93 8.75 10.36
C ARG A 105 14.05 8.40 9.39
N ILE A 106 14.11 7.14 8.95
CA ILE A 106 15.14 6.66 7.99
C ILE A 106 14.90 7.29 6.63
N ALA A 107 13.67 7.28 6.14
CA ALA A 107 13.28 7.89 4.87
C ALA A 107 13.65 9.37 4.80
N LYS A 108 13.38 10.11 5.88
CA LYS A 108 13.76 11.54 5.98
C LYS A 108 15.27 11.74 5.87
N LYS A 109 16.07 10.89 6.54
CA LYS A 109 17.55 10.97 6.47
C LYS A 109 18.07 10.64 5.07
N ALA A 110 17.43 9.66 4.38
CA ALA A 110 17.77 9.25 3.03
C ALA A 110 17.16 10.16 1.93
N ASN A 111 16.38 11.18 2.31
CA ASN A 111 15.62 12.03 1.40
C ASN A 111 14.67 11.24 0.48
N LEU A 112 14.09 10.16 0.99
CA LEU A 112 13.12 9.33 0.28
C LEU A 112 11.70 9.67 0.70
N LYS A 113 10.76 9.49 -0.23
CA LYS A 113 9.33 9.55 0.06
C LYS A 113 8.83 8.20 0.57
N VAL A 114 7.83 8.24 1.46
CA VAL A 114 7.13 7.05 1.92
C VAL A 114 5.70 7.08 1.39
N THR A 115 5.33 6.04 0.66
CA THR A 115 3.95 5.77 0.27
C THR A 115 3.47 4.49 0.95
N GLY A 116 2.20 4.20 0.88
CA GLY A 116 1.74 2.90 1.37
C GLY A 116 0.29 2.85 1.80
N HIS A 117 0.01 1.86 2.61
CA HIS A 117 -1.23 1.78 3.35
C HIS A 117 -1.04 2.44 4.72
N ILE A 118 -2.09 3.06 5.23
CA ILE A 118 -2.08 3.49 6.63
C ILE A 118 -2.00 2.22 7.48
N PRO A 119 -1.01 2.10 8.39
CA PRO A 119 -0.93 0.95 9.29
C PRO A 119 -2.24 0.76 10.07
N LEU A 120 -2.65 -0.49 10.28
CA LEU A 120 -3.87 -0.79 11.02
C LEU A 120 -3.79 -0.30 12.48
N SER A 121 -2.59 -0.15 13.01
CA SER A 121 -2.31 0.41 14.33
C SER A 121 -2.46 1.93 14.43
N MET A 122 -2.67 2.64 13.31
CA MET A 122 -2.65 4.10 13.23
C MET A 122 -3.93 4.67 12.63
N THR A 123 -4.23 5.91 12.94
CA THR A 123 -5.25 6.70 12.25
C THR A 123 -4.66 7.35 10.99
N LEU A 124 -5.51 7.79 10.06
CA LEU A 124 -5.12 8.60 8.91
C LEU A 124 -4.35 9.85 9.36
N PHE A 125 -4.90 10.55 10.35
CA PHE A 125 -4.35 11.81 10.84
C PHE A 125 -2.95 11.61 11.42
N SER A 126 -2.76 10.60 12.29
CA SER A 126 -1.45 10.31 12.89
C SER A 126 -0.40 9.90 11.83
N ALA A 127 -0.78 9.12 10.83
CA ALA A 127 0.13 8.72 9.76
C ALA A 127 0.57 9.92 8.89
N ILE A 128 -0.36 10.84 8.57
CA ILE A 128 -0.06 12.05 7.80
C ILE A 128 0.84 13.00 8.61
N ASP A 129 0.53 13.21 9.88
CA ASP A 129 1.34 14.08 10.76
C ASP A 129 2.75 13.54 10.98
N SER A 130 2.91 12.20 10.91
CA SER A 130 4.21 11.54 10.92
C SER A 130 4.99 11.70 9.60
N GLY A 131 4.37 12.29 8.56
CA GLY A 131 5.03 12.65 7.31
C GLY A 131 4.78 11.70 6.14
N LEU A 132 3.78 10.81 6.18
CA LEU A 132 3.39 9.96 5.05
C LEU A 132 3.15 10.81 3.80
N ASN A 133 3.74 10.43 2.67
CA ASN A 133 3.71 11.22 1.43
C ASN A 133 2.66 10.75 0.42
N GLY A 134 2.18 9.52 0.54
CA GLY A 134 1.17 8.99 -0.38
C GLY A 134 0.38 7.82 0.21
N ILE A 135 -0.90 7.73 -0.15
CA ILE A 135 -1.79 6.64 0.26
C ILE A 135 -2.20 5.84 -0.98
N GLU A 136 -1.93 4.54 -0.93
CA GLU A 136 -2.30 3.61 -1.98
C GLU A 136 -3.70 3.03 -1.72
N HIS A 137 -4.51 2.95 -2.77
CA HIS A 137 -5.83 2.32 -2.79
C HIS A 137 -6.86 2.90 -1.79
N LEU A 138 -6.61 4.09 -1.22
CA LEU A 138 -7.42 4.68 -0.14
C LEU A 138 -7.63 3.73 1.04
N ARG A 139 -6.64 2.89 1.33
CA ARG A 139 -6.72 1.92 2.43
C ARG A 139 -6.82 2.61 3.77
N ASN A 140 -7.79 2.15 4.57
CA ASN A 140 -8.11 2.65 5.90
C ASN A 140 -8.65 4.10 5.96
N PHE A 141 -8.87 4.73 4.79
CA PHE A 141 -9.40 6.10 4.72
C PHE A 141 -10.84 6.17 5.26
N ALA A 142 -11.75 5.29 4.81
CA ALA A 142 -13.14 5.31 5.20
C ALA A 142 -13.34 5.19 6.72
N LEU A 143 -12.50 4.40 7.41
CA LEU A 143 -12.61 4.29 8.87
C LEU A 143 -12.30 5.61 9.56
N SER A 144 -11.33 6.37 9.07
CA SER A 144 -10.89 7.61 9.69
C SER A 144 -11.92 8.75 9.55
N ILE A 145 -12.78 8.67 8.54
CA ILE A 145 -13.84 9.66 8.28
C ILE A 145 -15.24 9.18 8.69
N ALA A 146 -15.33 8.05 9.37
CA ALA A 146 -16.61 7.56 9.90
C ALA A 146 -16.99 8.30 11.18
N SER A 147 -18.28 8.53 11.41
CA SER A 147 -18.79 9.16 12.65
C SER A 147 -18.45 8.32 13.89
N ASN A 148 -18.39 6.99 13.73
CA ASN A 148 -18.02 6.02 14.75
C ASN A 148 -16.53 5.59 14.69
N SER A 149 -15.66 6.41 14.09
CA SER A 149 -14.22 6.10 13.88
C SER A 149 -13.49 5.65 15.16
N ASP A 150 -13.77 6.31 16.30
CA ASP A 150 -13.10 6.00 17.58
C ASP A 150 -13.48 4.62 18.12
N GLU A 151 -14.73 4.20 17.93
CA GLU A 151 -15.20 2.87 18.31
C GLU A 151 -14.55 1.81 17.42
N LEU A 152 -14.58 2.02 16.11
CA LEU A 152 -13.98 1.12 15.13
C LEU A 152 -12.46 1.01 15.33
N TYR A 153 -11.80 2.10 15.69
CA TYR A 153 -10.37 2.07 15.97
C TYR A 153 -10.05 1.26 17.23
N ARG A 154 -10.82 1.43 18.32
CA ARG A 154 -10.66 0.62 19.53
C ARG A 154 -10.90 -0.86 19.25
N GLU A 155 -11.96 -1.22 18.50
CA GLU A 155 -12.21 -2.60 18.06
C GLU A 155 -11.01 -3.15 17.26
N ARG A 156 -10.42 -2.33 16.39
CA ARG A 156 -9.26 -2.71 15.58
C ARG A 156 -8.02 -3.02 16.44
N ILE A 157 -7.73 -2.19 17.43
CA ILE A 157 -6.61 -2.42 18.35
C ILE A 157 -6.78 -3.74 19.12
N GLU A 158 -8.00 -4.08 19.52
CA GLU A 158 -8.25 -5.37 20.16
C GLU A 158 -8.06 -6.55 19.18
N LEU A 159 -8.52 -6.41 17.93
CA LEU A 159 -8.31 -7.44 16.90
C LEU A 159 -6.82 -7.62 16.56
N LEU A 160 -6.03 -6.56 16.57
CA LEU A 160 -4.59 -6.59 16.31
C LEU A 160 -3.79 -7.34 17.39
N LYS A 161 -4.35 -7.58 18.57
CA LYS A 161 -3.74 -8.48 19.57
C LYS A 161 -3.65 -9.92 19.08
N ASN A 162 -4.42 -10.25 18.04
CA ASN A 162 -4.40 -11.53 17.36
C ASN A 162 -4.50 -12.75 18.31
N PRO A 163 -5.54 -12.83 19.16
CA PRO A 163 -5.65 -13.86 20.18
C PRO A 163 -5.73 -15.29 19.60
N ASP A 164 -6.12 -15.42 18.33
CA ASP A 164 -6.25 -16.70 17.61
C ASP A 164 -4.98 -17.05 16.80
N ASP A 165 -3.92 -16.28 16.93
CA ASP A 165 -2.63 -16.46 16.22
C ASP A 165 -2.80 -16.63 14.69
N LEU A 166 -3.65 -15.81 14.10
CA LEU A 166 -3.95 -15.85 12.67
C LEU A 166 -2.75 -15.40 11.83
N PRO A 167 -2.52 -16.00 10.66
CA PRO A 167 -1.60 -15.43 9.66
C PRO A 167 -1.99 -13.99 9.29
N GLY A 168 -1.01 -13.16 8.94
CA GLY A 168 -1.24 -11.74 8.67
C GLY A 168 -2.28 -11.47 7.59
N SER A 169 -2.34 -12.29 6.54
CA SER A 169 -3.38 -12.22 5.50
C SER A 169 -4.80 -12.44 6.05
N ASP A 170 -4.95 -13.39 6.97
CA ASP A 170 -6.24 -13.75 7.54
C ASP A 170 -6.67 -12.73 8.60
N LEU A 171 -5.74 -12.31 9.47
CA LEU A 171 -5.97 -11.24 10.44
C LEU A 171 -6.41 -9.95 9.76
N ARG A 172 -5.69 -9.52 8.72
CA ARG A 172 -6.04 -8.37 7.90
C ARG A 172 -7.44 -8.52 7.28
N SER A 173 -7.73 -9.67 6.70
CA SER A 173 -9.03 -9.96 6.08
C SER A 173 -10.16 -9.93 7.09
N LEU A 174 -9.95 -10.48 8.28
CA LEU A 174 -10.89 -10.44 9.39
C LEU A 174 -11.19 -8.99 9.81
N ILE A 175 -10.17 -8.18 10.04
CA ILE A 175 -10.32 -6.77 10.42
C ILE A 175 -11.12 -6.00 9.37
N HIS A 176 -10.75 -6.13 8.09
CA HIS A 176 -11.45 -5.43 7.02
C HIS A 176 -12.90 -5.91 6.84
N SER A 177 -13.17 -7.20 6.98
CA SER A 177 -14.54 -7.73 6.86
C SER A 177 -15.46 -7.23 7.97
N LYS A 178 -14.95 -7.09 9.18
CA LYS A 178 -15.71 -6.59 10.33
C LYS A 178 -16.00 -5.09 10.26
N GLN A 179 -15.13 -4.30 9.65
CA GLN A 179 -15.13 -2.85 9.83
C GLN A 179 -15.51 -2.06 8.57
N ARG A 180 -15.21 -2.57 7.37
CA ARG A 180 -15.37 -1.80 6.12
C ARG A 180 -16.78 -1.28 5.91
N MET A 181 -17.79 -2.13 6.02
CA MET A 181 -19.16 -1.71 5.79
C MET A 181 -19.65 -0.78 6.90
N LYS A 182 -19.34 -1.07 8.17
CA LYS A 182 -19.68 -0.18 9.29
C LYS A 182 -19.13 1.24 9.08
N ALA A 183 -17.90 1.36 8.58
CA ALA A 183 -17.28 2.65 8.29
C ALA A 183 -17.96 3.35 7.09
N LEU A 184 -18.24 2.63 6.01
CA LEU A 184 -18.88 3.21 4.81
C LEU A 184 -20.33 3.66 5.08
N ASP A 185 -21.07 2.95 5.93
CA ASP A 185 -22.45 3.27 6.28
C ASP A 185 -22.56 4.46 7.26
N SER A 186 -21.42 4.91 7.81
CA SER A 186 -21.35 5.99 8.81
C SER A 186 -20.39 7.13 8.43
N ILE A 187 -20.24 7.41 7.14
CA ILE A 187 -19.41 8.51 6.65
C ILE A 187 -19.89 9.84 7.23
N ASP A 188 -18.94 10.57 7.83
CA ASP A 188 -19.10 11.91 8.33
C ASP A 188 -18.45 12.90 7.34
N TYR A 189 -19.27 13.77 6.77
CA TYR A 189 -18.80 14.69 5.73
C TYR A 189 -17.91 15.81 6.28
N ASP A 190 -18.06 16.22 7.53
CA ASP A 190 -17.17 17.21 8.16
C ASP A 190 -15.78 16.60 8.37
N LYS A 191 -15.70 15.34 8.85
CA LYS A 191 -14.43 14.58 8.93
C LYS A 191 -13.82 14.33 7.56
N PHE A 192 -14.64 14.08 6.53
CA PHE A 192 -14.16 13.93 5.15
C PHE A 192 -13.51 15.22 4.65
N GLU A 193 -14.14 16.37 4.90
CA GLU A 193 -13.58 17.67 4.52
C GLU A 193 -12.29 17.97 5.29
N GLU A 194 -12.27 17.72 6.61
CA GLU A 194 -11.07 17.85 7.44
C GLU A 194 -9.92 16.98 6.90
N ALA A 195 -10.17 15.70 6.63
CA ALA A 195 -9.17 14.78 6.08
C ALA A 195 -8.68 15.25 4.71
N SER A 196 -9.58 15.72 3.84
CA SER A 196 -9.23 16.22 2.50
C SER A 196 -8.36 17.46 2.56
N ASN A 197 -8.69 18.40 3.45
CA ASN A 197 -7.91 19.61 3.69
C ASN A 197 -6.53 19.30 4.26
N LEU A 198 -6.44 18.34 5.19
CA LEU A 198 -5.16 17.89 5.73
C LEU A 198 -4.28 17.25 4.64
N LEU A 199 -4.81 16.35 3.84
CA LEU A 199 -4.11 15.72 2.71
C LEU A 199 -3.58 16.77 1.73
N ALA A 200 -4.40 17.77 1.37
CA ALA A 200 -4.02 18.85 0.47
C ALA A 200 -2.93 19.73 1.10
N SER A 201 -3.09 20.16 2.34
CA SER A 201 -2.14 21.05 3.04
C SER A 201 -0.77 20.41 3.26
N LYS A 202 -0.73 19.09 3.48
CA LYS A 202 0.51 18.30 3.64
C LYS A 202 1.04 17.74 2.33
N ASN A 203 0.37 18.01 1.19
CA ASN A 203 0.73 17.50 -0.13
C ASN A 203 0.86 15.95 -0.16
N VAL A 204 -0.10 15.26 0.45
CA VAL A 204 -0.15 13.79 0.48
C VAL A 204 -0.92 13.27 -0.73
N TRP A 205 -0.23 12.54 -1.59
CA TRP A 205 -0.78 12.01 -2.83
C TRP A 205 -1.70 10.82 -2.62
N GLN A 206 -2.72 10.72 -3.47
CA GLN A 206 -3.67 9.60 -3.46
C GLN A 206 -3.56 8.78 -4.73
N THR A 207 -3.41 7.46 -4.60
CA THR A 207 -3.40 6.50 -5.70
C THR A 207 -4.58 5.54 -5.54
N PRO A 208 -5.82 5.94 -5.89
CA PRO A 208 -7.03 5.22 -5.51
C PRO A 208 -7.31 3.96 -6.32
N THR A 209 -6.53 3.66 -7.38
CA THR A 209 -6.71 2.47 -8.26
C THR A 209 -8.13 2.31 -8.81
N LEU A 210 -8.75 3.40 -9.23
CA LEU A 210 -10.16 3.45 -9.67
C LEU A 210 -10.46 2.48 -10.80
N PHE A 211 -9.50 2.24 -11.70
CA PHE A 211 -9.67 1.30 -12.80
C PHE A 211 -9.90 -0.14 -12.31
N LEU A 212 -9.15 -0.58 -11.29
CA LEU A 212 -9.32 -1.90 -10.68
C LEU A 212 -10.70 -2.04 -10.05
N TYR A 213 -11.13 -1.05 -9.29
CA TYR A 213 -12.47 -1.05 -8.66
C TYR A 213 -13.58 -1.02 -9.70
N ARG A 214 -13.45 -0.20 -10.74
CA ARG A 214 -14.41 -0.17 -11.85
C ARG A 214 -14.53 -1.53 -12.52
N ASN A 215 -13.41 -2.17 -12.84
CA ASN A 215 -13.42 -3.49 -13.49
C ASN A 215 -14.02 -4.56 -12.58
N SER A 216 -13.72 -4.54 -11.28
CA SER A 216 -14.31 -5.47 -10.31
C SER A 216 -15.82 -5.28 -10.19
N ALA A 217 -16.30 -4.05 -10.13
CA ALA A 217 -17.74 -3.76 -10.14
C ALA A 217 -18.41 -4.19 -11.45
N GLN A 218 -17.77 -3.96 -12.59
CA GLN A 218 -18.33 -4.35 -13.89
C GLN A 218 -18.42 -5.88 -14.05
N LYS A 219 -17.50 -6.65 -13.47
CA LYS A 219 -17.56 -8.13 -13.51
C LYS A 219 -18.79 -8.69 -12.78
N ILE A 220 -19.31 -7.98 -11.78
CA ILE A 220 -20.51 -8.39 -11.02
C ILE A 220 -21.78 -8.14 -11.82
N PHE A 221 -21.80 -7.11 -12.69
CA PHE A 221 -23.02 -6.62 -13.35
C PHE A 221 -23.06 -6.83 -14.86
N LYS A 222 -22.00 -7.34 -15.49
CA LYS A 222 -21.95 -7.58 -16.93
C LYS A 222 -21.65 -9.02 -17.24
N ASP A 223 -22.36 -9.55 -18.27
CA ASP A 223 -22.00 -10.80 -18.90
C ASP A 223 -20.56 -10.72 -19.46
N LEU A 224 -19.70 -11.61 -19.02
CA LEU A 224 -18.29 -11.66 -19.40
C LEU A 224 -18.09 -11.86 -20.90
N SER A 225 -19.07 -12.47 -21.61
CA SER A 225 -19.04 -12.71 -23.06
C SER A 225 -19.12 -11.43 -23.90
N SER A 226 -19.57 -10.32 -23.32
CA SER A 226 -19.71 -9.03 -24.01
C SER A 226 -18.53 -8.08 -23.82
N ASN A 227 -17.47 -8.50 -23.14
CA ASN A 227 -16.38 -7.62 -22.71
C ASN A 227 -15.15 -7.85 -23.60
N SER A 228 -14.98 -7.03 -24.65
CA SER A 228 -13.86 -7.09 -25.59
C SER A 228 -12.47 -6.95 -24.93
N PHE A 229 -12.39 -6.49 -23.68
CA PHE A 229 -11.14 -6.41 -22.92
C PHE A 229 -10.64 -7.78 -22.40
N ILE A 230 -11.50 -8.79 -22.35
CA ILE A 230 -11.10 -10.13 -21.86
C ILE A 230 -10.36 -10.90 -22.95
N LEU A 231 -10.59 -10.56 -24.22
CA LEU A 231 -9.94 -11.22 -25.36
C LEU A 231 -8.43 -10.92 -25.49
N PHE A 232 -7.94 -9.86 -24.86
CA PHE A 232 -6.50 -9.51 -24.88
C PHE A 232 -5.65 -10.21 -23.81
N ASN A 233 -6.26 -10.90 -22.85
CA ASN A 233 -5.56 -11.57 -21.75
C ASN A 233 -5.59 -13.11 -21.84
N SER A 234 -6.06 -13.68 -22.94
CA SER A 234 -6.20 -15.13 -23.14
C SER A 234 -5.27 -15.72 -24.23
N GLU A 235 -4.28 -14.95 -24.73
CA GLU A 235 -3.21 -15.44 -25.60
C GLU A 235 -1.82 -15.32 -24.97
#